data_f0c4aa5ffe93c3e162b8778c7c149025
#
_entry.id   f0c4aa5ffe93c3e162b8778c7c149025
#
_cell.length_a   1.000
_cell.length_b   1.000
_cell.length_c   1.000
_cell.angle_alpha   90.00
_cell.angle_beta   90.00
_cell.angle_gamma   90.00
#
_symmetry.space_group_name_H-M   'P 1'
#
loop_
_entity.id
_entity.type
_entity.pdbx_description
1 polymer ?
#
loop_
_entity_poly.entity_id
_entity_poly.type
_entity_poly.pdbx_seq_one_letter_code
_entity_poly.pdbx_strand_id
1 'polypeptide(L)'
;MQAVAPPGFRVHYDFTGGGTDDHTVDLLEKLQEYPIAGCFEDAIDEKDVAGSIELRKRIRLPIVRHRAAFDCTYEVLLGAGDAYIRGHQLIGNAVRQAGLFAAGNIPFMLQNVGTTITRAMTTHMMAAFPSATFPFQSDTETWTDDVVEERFEPVNGFLRVPETPGLGVTLDRDALERLKALKLPPQPRWIIKSRYSNGTRMYCPYEPGVTGHFLVRPDWKRGLMPFSYNAPITTEYWDDDGGSEFAEMYARLEREGMVLEMPEVASPR
;
A
#
# COMPACT_ATOMS: atom_id res chain seq x y z
N MET A 1 16.05 -1.16 -10.43
CA MET A 1 14.92 -2.01 -10.82
C MET A 1 14.84 -2.17 -12.34
N GLN A 2 14.72 -1.12 -13.14
CA GLN A 2 14.57 -1.23 -14.61
C GLN A 2 15.67 -2.05 -15.29
N ALA A 3 16.93 -1.96 -14.86
CA ALA A 3 18.05 -2.68 -15.47
C ALA A 3 17.99 -4.22 -15.33
N VAL A 4 17.16 -4.71 -14.41
CA VAL A 4 17.01 -6.16 -14.12
C VAL A 4 15.59 -6.65 -14.37
N ALA A 5 14.68 -5.78 -14.77
CA ALA A 5 13.30 -6.14 -15.04
C ALA A 5 13.20 -6.90 -16.37
N PRO A 6 12.42 -8.00 -16.42
CA PRO A 6 12.19 -8.70 -17.68
C PRO A 6 11.37 -7.86 -18.65
N PRO A 7 11.42 -8.16 -19.96
CA PRO A 7 10.60 -7.46 -20.95
C PRO A 7 9.10 -7.53 -20.58
N GLY A 8 8.42 -6.38 -20.69
CA GLY A 8 6.99 -6.28 -20.37
C GLY A 8 6.66 -6.11 -18.88
N PHE A 9 7.64 -6.18 -18.00
CA PHE A 9 7.42 -5.91 -16.58
C PHE A 9 6.94 -4.47 -16.37
N ARG A 10 5.93 -4.30 -15.50
CA ARG A 10 5.40 -2.99 -15.13
C ARG A 10 5.33 -2.88 -13.61
N VAL A 11 5.72 -1.73 -13.11
CA VAL A 11 5.63 -1.39 -11.69
C VAL A 11 4.33 -0.66 -11.44
N HIS A 12 3.57 -1.16 -10.50
CA HIS A 12 2.45 -0.49 -9.88
C HIS A 12 2.99 0.27 -8.66
N TYR A 13 2.97 1.61 -8.71
CA TYR A 13 3.45 2.45 -7.61
C TYR A 13 2.29 2.82 -6.71
N ASP A 14 2.31 2.36 -5.47
CA ASP A 14 1.36 2.75 -4.42
C ASP A 14 2.00 3.78 -3.48
N PHE A 15 1.44 4.98 -3.44
CA PHE A 15 1.87 6.07 -2.56
C PHE A 15 1.04 6.15 -1.28
N THR A 16 0.00 5.34 -1.16
CA THR A 16 -0.90 5.27 0.02
C THR A 16 -1.43 6.63 0.49
N GLY A 17 -1.63 7.58 -0.43
CA GLY A 17 -2.15 8.91 -0.12
C GLY A 17 -1.15 9.84 0.58
N GLY A 18 0.15 9.53 0.50
CA GLY A 18 1.19 10.26 1.24
C GLY A 18 1.73 11.51 0.57
N GLY A 19 1.38 11.78 -0.69
CA GLY A 19 1.85 12.94 -1.43
C GLY A 19 0.99 14.18 -1.24
N THR A 20 1.58 15.34 -1.52
CA THR A 20 0.84 16.59 -1.80
C THR A 20 0.88 16.83 -3.29
N ASP A 21 -0.15 17.48 -3.83
CA ASP A 21 -0.31 17.70 -5.28
C ASP A 21 0.94 18.33 -5.92
N ASP A 22 1.49 19.40 -5.38
CA ASP A 22 2.65 20.11 -5.96
C ASP A 22 3.90 19.21 -6.12
N HIS A 23 4.25 18.44 -5.09
CA HIS A 23 5.41 17.56 -5.11
C HIS A 23 5.17 16.28 -5.86
N THR A 24 3.97 15.77 -5.74
CA THR A 24 3.57 14.53 -6.38
C THR A 24 3.62 14.67 -7.88
N VAL A 25 3.13 15.78 -8.43
CA VAL A 25 3.17 16.04 -9.88
C VAL A 25 4.60 15.93 -10.41
N ASP A 26 5.56 16.65 -9.84
CA ASP A 26 6.96 16.64 -10.28
C ASP A 26 7.58 15.24 -10.20
N LEU A 27 7.23 14.49 -9.15
CA LEU A 27 7.70 13.11 -8.97
C LEU A 27 7.10 12.18 -10.03
N LEU A 28 5.79 12.24 -10.24
CA LEU A 28 5.11 11.38 -11.21
C LEU A 28 5.53 11.71 -12.65
N GLU A 29 5.72 12.99 -12.99
CA GLU A 29 6.25 13.41 -14.29
C GLU A 29 7.61 12.77 -14.58
N LYS A 30 8.48 12.64 -13.58
CA LYS A 30 9.77 11.96 -13.72
C LYS A 30 9.63 10.44 -13.75
N LEU A 31 8.79 9.86 -12.90
CA LEU A 31 8.61 8.41 -12.83
C LEU A 31 8.00 7.85 -14.11
N GLN A 32 7.08 8.56 -14.74
CA GLN A 32 6.46 8.11 -15.99
C GLN A 32 7.43 8.03 -17.20
N GLU A 33 8.61 8.64 -17.10
CA GLU A 33 9.66 8.53 -18.15
C GLU A 33 10.36 7.17 -18.11
N TYR A 34 10.23 6.41 -17.03
CA TYR A 34 10.81 5.06 -16.96
C TYR A 34 9.89 4.04 -17.64
N PRO A 35 10.42 3.27 -18.61
CA PRO A 35 9.63 2.28 -19.35
C PRO A 35 8.92 1.23 -18.51
N ILE A 36 9.43 0.95 -17.30
CA ILE A 36 8.79 0.01 -16.38
C ILE A 36 7.64 0.60 -15.58
N ALA A 37 7.43 1.92 -15.60
CA ALA A 37 6.31 2.52 -14.89
C ALA A 37 4.98 2.08 -15.52
N GLY A 38 4.06 1.61 -14.70
CA GLY A 38 2.75 1.09 -15.14
C GLY A 38 1.59 1.98 -14.76
N CYS A 39 1.46 2.29 -13.50
CA CYS A 39 0.40 3.16 -12.98
C CYS A 39 0.80 3.73 -11.61
N PHE A 40 0.02 4.71 -11.14
CA PHE A 40 0.21 5.39 -9.87
C PHE A 40 -1.05 5.27 -9.02
N GLU A 41 -0.95 4.58 -7.89
CA GLU A 41 -2.03 4.37 -6.95
C GLU A 41 -1.95 5.39 -5.80
N ASP A 42 -3.11 5.96 -5.45
CA ASP A 42 -3.29 6.87 -4.32
C ASP A 42 -2.12 7.86 -4.14
N ALA A 43 -1.75 8.53 -5.24
CA ALA A 43 -0.58 9.40 -5.28
C ALA A 43 -0.67 10.59 -4.33
N ILE A 44 -1.89 11.07 -4.06
CA ILE A 44 -2.20 12.15 -3.13
C ILE A 44 -3.30 11.73 -2.16
N ASP A 45 -3.60 12.57 -1.17
CA ASP A 45 -4.65 12.30 -0.18
C ASP A 45 -5.98 11.92 -0.84
N GLU A 46 -6.64 10.91 -0.30
CA GLU A 46 -7.91 10.41 -0.82
C GLU A 46 -9.03 11.46 -0.87
N LYS A 47 -8.97 12.48 0.00
CA LYS A 47 -9.96 13.55 0.08
C LYS A 47 -9.74 14.63 -0.97
N ASP A 48 -8.56 14.70 -1.55
CA ASP A 48 -8.25 15.66 -2.60
C ASP A 48 -8.68 15.12 -3.98
N VAL A 49 -9.99 15.10 -4.18
CA VAL A 49 -10.61 14.69 -5.45
C VAL A 49 -10.24 15.66 -6.57
N ALA A 50 -10.18 16.96 -6.27
CA ALA A 50 -9.81 17.98 -7.25
C ALA A 50 -8.37 17.81 -7.72
N GLY A 51 -7.43 17.63 -6.80
CA GLY A 51 -6.03 17.33 -7.13
C GLY A 51 -5.88 16.06 -7.95
N SER A 52 -6.64 15.01 -7.65
CA SER A 52 -6.64 13.79 -8.46
C SER A 52 -7.09 14.02 -9.90
N ILE A 53 -8.10 14.87 -10.12
CA ILE A 53 -8.55 15.26 -11.45
C ILE A 53 -7.46 16.04 -12.20
N GLU A 54 -6.74 16.93 -11.52
CA GLU A 54 -5.63 17.67 -12.11
C GLU A 54 -4.44 16.76 -12.44
N LEU A 55 -4.09 15.80 -11.57
CA LEU A 55 -3.06 14.80 -11.86
C LEU A 55 -3.35 14.05 -13.15
N ARG A 56 -4.59 13.60 -13.35
CA ARG A 56 -5.00 12.90 -14.57
C ARG A 56 -4.83 13.71 -15.86
N LYS A 57 -4.89 15.04 -15.78
CA LYS A 57 -4.66 15.91 -16.95
C LYS A 57 -3.18 16.03 -17.31
N ARG A 58 -2.29 15.88 -16.33
CA ARG A 58 -0.86 16.09 -16.49
C ARG A 58 -0.06 14.79 -16.67
N ILE A 59 -0.51 13.73 -16.04
CA ILE A 59 0.19 12.45 -16.01
C ILE A 59 -0.37 11.52 -17.10
N ARG A 60 0.52 10.91 -17.90
CA ARG A 60 0.16 10.03 -19.01
C ARG A 60 -0.20 8.61 -18.56
N LEU A 61 0.39 8.16 -17.43
CA LEU A 61 0.12 6.84 -16.87
C LEU A 61 -1.17 6.87 -16.05
N PRO A 62 -1.87 5.74 -15.94
CA PRO A 62 -3.11 5.68 -15.19
C PRO A 62 -2.95 6.13 -13.73
N ILE A 63 -3.83 7.02 -13.30
CA ILE A 63 -4.03 7.36 -11.89
C ILE A 63 -5.08 6.41 -11.34
N VAL A 64 -4.67 5.58 -10.40
CA VAL A 64 -5.50 4.52 -9.82
C VAL A 64 -5.94 4.94 -8.42
N ARG A 65 -7.22 4.76 -8.12
CA ARG A 65 -7.81 5.14 -6.83
C ARG A 65 -8.19 3.89 -6.03
N HIS A 66 -7.55 3.69 -4.90
CA HIS A 66 -7.88 2.61 -3.97
C HIS A 66 -8.79 3.12 -2.84
N ARG A 67 -8.35 4.17 -2.17
CA ARG A 67 -9.11 4.81 -1.11
C ARG A 67 -9.98 5.91 -1.71
N ALA A 68 -11.26 5.71 -1.65
CA ALA A 68 -12.23 6.72 -2.07
C ALA A 68 -12.73 7.47 -0.84
N ALA A 69 -12.56 8.79 -0.80
CA ALA A 69 -13.05 9.65 0.28
C ALA A 69 -14.58 9.64 0.36
N PHE A 70 -15.21 9.45 -0.79
CA PHE A 70 -16.64 9.32 -0.97
C PHE A 70 -16.98 7.94 -1.52
N ASP A 71 -18.24 7.64 -1.73
CA ASP A 71 -18.63 6.47 -2.51
C ASP A 71 -17.98 6.56 -3.90
N CYS A 72 -17.44 5.43 -4.39
CA CYS A 72 -16.73 5.39 -5.67
C CYS A 72 -17.59 5.89 -6.85
N THR A 73 -18.92 5.85 -6.73
CA THR A 73 -19.84 6.40 -7.71
C THR A 73 -19.61 7.89 -7.92
N TYR A 74 -19.45 8.65 -6.86
CA TYR A 74 -19.19 10.08 -6.94
C TYR A 74 -17.86 10.38 -7.62
N GLU A 75 -16.81 9.69 -7.24
CA GLU A 75 -15.48 9.87 -7.86
C GLU A 75 -15.44 9.47 -9.33
N VAL A 76 -16.14 8.40 -9.68
CA VAL A 76 -16.32 7.96 -11.08
C VAL A 76 -17.01 9.04 -11.90
N LEU A 77 -18.09 9.62 -11.39
CA LEU A 77 -18.81 10.70 -12.08
C LEU A 77 -17.97 11.94 -12.26
N LEU A 78 -17.10 12.26 -11.31
CA LEU A 78 -16.17 13.38 -11.40
C LEU A 78 -14.93 13.09 -12.25
N GLY A 79 -14.67 11.82 -12.56
CA GLY A 79 -13.49 11.44 -13.32
C GLY A 79 -12.20 11.55 -12.50
N ALA A 80 -12.22 11.19 -11.24
CA ALA A 80 -11.08 11.32 -10.32
C ALA A 80 -9.99 10.26 -10.53
N GLY A 81 -10.29 9.14 -11.18
CA GLY A 81 -9.34 8.07 -11.49
C GLY A 81 -9.53 7.49 -12.87
N ASP A 82 -8.47 6.91 -13.42
CA ASP A 82 -8.52 6.13 -14.67
C ASP A 82 -8.92 4.69 -14.40
N ALA A 83 -8.61 4.20 -13.20
CA ALA A 83 -8.97 2.88 -12.72
C ALA A 83 -9.17 2.89 -11.21
N TYR A 84 -9.80 1.83 -10.69
CA TYR A 84 -10.10 1.72 -9.27
C TYR A 84 -9.63 0.39 -8.70
N ILE A 85 -9.15 0.43 -7.46
CA ILE A 85 -8.87 -0.76 -6.66
C ILE A 85 -9.95 -0.86 -5.59
N ARG A 86 -10.57 -2.03 -5.49
CA ARG A 86 -11.56 -2.30 -4.47
C ARG A 86 -11.06 -3.43 -3.60
N GLY A 87 -10.53 -3.06 -2.44
CA GLY A 87 -9.97 -4.01 -1.49
C GLY A 87 -10.98 -4.46 -0.44
N HIS A 88 -10.72 -5.62 0.12
CA HIS A 88 -11.41 -6.17 1.30
C HIS A 88 -12.94 -6.18 1.16
N GLN A 89 -13.43 -6.39 -0.06
CA GLN A 89 -14.84 -6.32 -0.37
C GLN A 89 -15.55 -7.65 -0.09
N LEU A 90 -16.65 -7.56 0.61
CA LEU A 90 -17.63 -8.65 0.65
C LEU A 90 -18.22 -8.83 -0.76
N ILE A 91 -18.52 -10.07 -1.13
CA ILE A 91 -18.95 -10.44 -2.48
C ILE A 91 -20.14 -9.58 -2.98
N GLY A 92 -21.11 -9.26 -2.14
CA GLY A 92 -22.24 -8.42 -2.53
C GLY A 92 -21.85 -7.00 -2.92
N ASN A 93 -20.93 -6.38 -2.20
CA ASN A 93 -20.39 -5.06 -2.56
C ASN A 93 -19.54 -5.14 -3.83
N ALA A 94 -18.71 -6.16 -3.96
CA ALA A 94 -17.88 -6.35 -5.16
C ALA A 94 -18.74 -6.48 -6.42
N VAL A 95 -19.81 -7.27 -6.38
CA VAL A 95 -20.75 -7.42 -7.49
C VAL A 95 -21.41 -6.09 -7.86
N ARG A 96 -21.89 -5.35 -6.86
CA ARG A 96 -22.54 -4.05 -7.10
C ARG A 96 -21.61 -3.02 -7.72
N GLN A 97 -20.37 -2.94 -7.22
CA GLN A 97 -19.36 -2.02 -7.77
C GLN A 97 -18.87 -2.47 -9.15
N ALA A 98 -18.70 -3.77 -9.37
CA ALA A 98 -18.38 -4.29 -10.70
C ALA A 98 -19.42 -3.90 -11.75
N GLY A 99 -20.70 -3.90 -11.37
CA GLY A 99 -21.79 -3.41 -12.25
C GLY A 99 -21.63 -1.93 -12.61
N LEU A 100 -21.29 -1.08 -11.64
CA LEU A 100 -21.01 0.35 -11.87
C LEU A 100 -19.82 0.54 -12.83
N PHE A 101 -18.71 -0.14 -12.59
CA PHE A 101 -17.52 -0.04 -13.42
C PHE A 101 -17.77 -0.58 -14.83
N ALA A 102 -18.54 -1.67 -14.96
CA ALA A 102 -18.93 -2.20 -16.25
C ALA A 102 -19.81 -1.22 -17.05
N ALA A 103 -20.80 -0.59 -16.40
CA ALA A 103 -21.65 0.41 -17.03
C ALA A 103 -20.88 1.67 -17.49
N GLY A 104 -19.85 2.06 -16.74
CA GLY A 104 -18.96 3.18 -17.06
C GLY A 104 -17.78 2.82 -17.97
N ASN A 105 -17.60 1.56 -18.32
CA ASN A 105 -16.41 1.04 -19.01
C ASN A 105 -15.10 1.43 -18.29
N ILE A 106 -15.08 1.30 -16.99
CA ILE A 106 -13.96 1.70 -16.13
C ILE A 106 -13.20 0.46 -15.67
N PRO A 107 -11.87 0.39 -15.92
CA PRO A 107 -11.05 -0.68 -15.42
C PRO A 107 -10.99 -0.69 -13.89
N PHE A 108 -10.95 -1.88 -13.31
CA PHE A 108 -10.70 -2.02 -11.89
C PHE A 108 -10.01 -3.35 -11.56
N MET A 109 -9.57 -3.49 -10.33
CA MET A 109 -9.12 -4.75 -9.75
C MET A 109 -9.65 -4.91 -8.33
N LEU A 110 -9.57 -6.15 -7.83
CA LEU A 110 -9.76 -6.45 -6.42
C LEU A 110 -8.41 -6.61 -5.74
N GLN A 111 -8.27 -6.00 -4.57
CA GLN A 111 -7.18 -6.27 -3.64
C GLN A 111 -7.78 -6.92 -2.39
N ASN A 112 -7.55 -8.20 -2.22
CA ASN A 112 -8.04 -8.94 -1.08
C ASN A 112 -6.86 -9.62 -0.39
N VAL A 113 -6.42 -9.02 0.70
CA VAL A 113 -5.35 -9.56 1.54
C VAL A 113 -5.84 -10.81 2.27
N GLY A 114 -5.07 -11.88 2.22
CA GLY A 114 -5.37 -13.11 2.91
C GLY A 114 -4.66 -14.33 2.33
N THR A 115 -5.04 -15.48 2.84
CA THR A 115 -4.49 -16.77 2.43
C THR A 115 -5.16 -17.31 1.16
N THR A 116 -4.86 -18.55 0.79
CA THR A 116 -5.35 -19.18 -0.45
C THR A 116 -6.87 -19.18 -0.59
N ILE A 117 -7.64 -19.24 0.49
CA ILE A 117 -9.12 -19.14 0.41
C ILE A 117 -9.54 -17.77 -0.16
N THR A 118 -8.93 -16.70 0.32
CA THR A 118 -9.20 -15.34 -0.18
C THR A 118 -8.75 -15.21 -1.64
N ARG A 119 -7.58 -15.73 -1.99
CA ARG A 119 -7.07 -15.75 -3.36
C ARG A 119 -8.03 -16.47 -4.30
N ALA A 120 -8.50 -17.67 -3.95
CA ALA A 120 -9.45 -18.42 -4.75
C ALA A 120 -10.75 -17.65 -4.97
N MET A 121 -11.33 -17.08 -3.90
CA MET A 121 -12.53 -16.24 -4.00
C MET A 121 -12.31 -15.05 -4.94
N THR A 122 -11.19 -14.34 -4.79
CA THR A 122 -10.86 -13.20 -5.64
C THR A 122 -10.69 -13.60 -7.10
N THR A 123 -10.04 -14.74 -7.37
CA THR A 123 -9.87 -15.26 -8.73
C THR A 123 -11.21 -15.51 -9.42
N HIS A 124 -12.17 -16.14 -8.72
CA HIS A 124 -13.52 -16.33 -9.26
C HIS A 124 -14.23 -15.01 -9.55
N MET A 125 -14.15 -14.04 -8.63
CA MET A 125 -14.78 -12.72 -8.83
C MET A 125 -14.16 -11.98 -10.00
N MET A 126 -12.83 -11.91 -10.08
CA MET A 126 -12.12 -11.23 -11.17
C MET A 126 -12.44 -11.85 -12.54
N ALA A 127 -12.54 -13.17 -12.61
CA ALA A 127 -12.91 -13.86 -13.85
C ALA A 127 -14.36 -13.60 -14.27
N ALA A 128 -15.25 -13.34 -13.31
CA ALA A 128 -16.67 -13.08 -13.58
C ALA A 128 -16.99 -11.61 -13.90
N PHE A 129 -16.10 -10.68 -13.58
CA PHE A 129 -16.36 -9.24 -13.74
C PHE A 129 -15.73 -8.69 -15.02
N PRO A 130 -16.54 -8.24 -16.02
CA PRO A 130 -16.02 -7.83 -17.33
C PRO A 130 -15.01 -6.68 -17.29
N SER A 131 -15.17 -5.74 -16.35
CA SER A 131 -14.27 -4.58 -16.21
C SER A 131 -13.08 -4.82 -15.29
N ALA A 132 -12.95 -6.01 -14.72
CA ALA A 132 -11.82 -6.38 -13.86
C ALA A 132 -10.60 -6.72 -14.72
N THR A 133 -10.01 -5.72 -15.35
CA THR A 133 -8.93 -5.87 -16.34
C THR A 133 -7.55 -5.54 -15.83
N PHE A 134 -7.43 -4.98 -14.63
CA PHE A 134 -6.15 -4.82 -13.94
C PHE A 134 -5.77 -6.12 -13.23
N PRO A 135 -4.46 -6.43 -13.14
CA PRO A 135 -4.00 -7.54 -12.32
C PRO A 135 -4.43 -7.36 -10.86
N PHE A 136 -5.05 -8.38 -10.26
CA PHE A 136 -5.44 -8.30 -8.87
C PHE A 136 -4.29 -8.61 -7.91
N GLN A 137 -4.43 -8.19 -6.67
CA GLN A 137 -3.45 -8.38 -5.61
C GLN A 137 -4.02 -9.24 -4.49
N SER A 138 -3.21 -10.22 -4.04
CA SER A 138 -3.57 -11.04 -2.89
C SER A 138 -2.35 -11.34 -2.06
N ASP A 139 -1.96 -10.85 -1.06
CA ASP A 139 -0.71 -11.01 -0.30
C ASP A 139 -0.46 -12.44 0.24
N THR A 140 -0.93 -13.45 -0.49
CA THR A 140 -0.81 -14.86 -0.08
C THR A 140 0.64 -15.30 0.06
N GLU A 141 1.54 -14.72 -0.73
CA GLU A 141 2.98 -14.98 -0.69
C GLU A 141 3.66 -14.47 0.59
N THR A 142 3.02 -13.58 1.32
CA THR A 142 3.54 -13.05 2.60
C THR A 142 3.27 -13.98 3.79
N TRP A 143 2.43 -15.00 3.59
CA TRP A 143 2.08 -15.96 4.64
C TRP A 143 2.93 -17.21 4.56
N THR A 144 3.59 -17.56 5.65
CA THR A 144 4.39 -18.78 5.76
C THR A 144 3.54 -20.03 5.86
N ASP A 145 2.36 -19.90 6.45
CA ASP A 145 1.38 -20.96 6.65
C ASP A 145 0.06 -20.69 5.92
N ASP A 146 -0.71 -21.73 5.70
CA ASP A 146 -2.05 -21.64 5.12
C ASP A 146 -2.98 -22.65 5.80
N VAL A 147 -4.28 -22.53 5.52
CA VAL A 147 -5.34 -23.38 6.06
C VAL A 147 -5.99 -24.25 4.99
N VAL A 148 -5.28 -24.53 3.90
CA VAL A 148 -5.73 -25.37 2.81
C VAL A 148 -4.75 -26.53 2.59
N GLU A 149 -5.25 -27.65 2.07
CA GLU A 149 -4.43 -28.84 1.80
C GLU A 149 -3.39 -28.55 0.71
N GLU A 150 -3.78 -27.82 -0.35
CA GLU A 150 -2.90 -27.43 -1.43
C GLU A 150 -3.02 -25.93 -1.71
N ARG A 151 -1.89 -25.24 -1.76
CA ARG A 151 -1.86 -23.83 -2.12
C ARG A 151 -2.18 -23.65 -3.59
N PHE A 152 -2.93 -22.62 -3.88
CA PHE A 152 -3.31 -22.21 -5.21
C PHE A 152 -2.31 -21.13 -5.70
N GLU A 153 -1.31 -21.55 -6.46
CA GLU A 153 -0.16 -20.71 -6.82
C GLU A 153 -0.26 -20.17 -8.25
N PRO A 154 0.24 -18.96 -8.50
CA PRO A 154 0.30 -18.40 -9.84
C PRO A 154 1.36 -19.11 -10.70
N VAL A 155 1.04 -19.31 -11.98
CA VAL A 155 1.96 -19.84 -12.98
C VAL A 155 2.18 -18.77 -14.03
N ASN A 156 3.42 -18.33 -14.21
CA ASN A 156 3.77 -17.24 -15.14
C ASN A 156 2.93 -15.97 -14.94
N GLY A 157 2.60 -15.63 -13.69
CA GLY A 157 1.80 -14.45 -13.37
C GLY A 157 0.28 -14.61 -13.55
N PHE A 158 -0.20 -15.83 -13.83
CA PHE A 158 -1.61 -16.12 -14.01
C PHE A 158 -2.10 -17.16 -13.01
N LEU A 159 -3.33 -16.95 -12.53
CA LEU A 159 -4.07 -17.94 -11.74
C LEU A 159 -5.14 -18.58 -12.60
N ARG A 160 -5.17 -19.92 -12.58
CA ARG A 160 -6.26 -20.65 -13.23
C ARG A 160 -7.49 -20.61 -12.35
N VAL A 161 -8.64 -20.28 -12.92
CA VAL A 161 -9.91 -20.37 -12.19
C VAL A 161 -10.21 -21.82 -11.89
N PRO A 162 -10.40 -22.23 -10.61
CA PRO A 162 -10.74 -23.59 -10.27
C PRO A 162 -12.10 -24.01 -10.83
N GLU A 163 -12.19 -25.25 -11.30
CA GLU A 163 -13.42 -25.84 -11.85
C GLU A 163 -14.09 -26.84 -10.89
N THR A 164 -13.43 -27.14 -9.78
CA THR A 164 -13.99 -28.01 -8.73
C THR A 164 -15.06 -27.31 -7.91
N PRO A 165 -16.01 -28.03 -7.29
CA PRO A 165 -17.10 -27.43 -6.52
C PRO A 165 -16.61 -26.48 -5.41
N GLY A 166 -17.39 -25.44 -5.15
CA GLY A 166 -17.05 -24.39 -4.17
C GLY A 166 -15.99 -23.43 -4.72
N LEU A 167 -15.04 -23.06 -3.89
CA LEU A 167 -13.92 -22.20 -4.27
C LEU A 167 -12.78 -22.97 -4.95
N GLY A 168 -12.88 -24.28 -5.04
CA GLY A 168 -11.85 -25.13 -5.62
C GLY A 168 -10.64 -25.35 -4.72
N VAL A 169 -10.80 -25.16 -3.42
CA VAL A 169 -9.79 -25.43 -2.39
C VAL A 169 -10.39 -26.26 -1.27
N THR A 170 -9.60 -27.13 -0.66
CA THR A 170 -9.99 -27.96 0.47
C THR A 170 -9.39 -27.40 1.76
N LEU A 171 -10.23 -27.25 2.78
CA LEU A 171 -9.79 -26.76 4.10
C LEU A 171 -8.98 -27.85 4.81
N ASP A 172 -7.75 -27.52 5.18
CA ASP A 172 -6.92 -28.30 6.11
C ASP A 172 -7.33 -27.96 7.56
N ARG A 173 -8.11 -28.87 8.17
CA ARG A 173 -8.62 -28.67 9.53
C ARG A 173 -7.54 -28.81 10.59
N ASP A 174 -6.52 -29.64 10.34
CA ASP A 174 -5.40 -29.84 11.28
C ASP A 174 -4.52 -28.58 11.29
N ALA A 175 -4.22 -28.01 10.13
CA ALA A 175 -3.54 -26.73 10.01
C ALA A 175 -4.33 -25.61 10.71
N LEU A 176 -5.65 -25.56 10.52
CA LEU A 176 -6.50 -24.55 11.16
C LEU A 176 -6.44 -24.63 12.70
N GLU A 177 -6.57 -25.84 13.29
CA GLU A 177 -6.48 -26.01 14.75
C GLU A 177 -5.06 -25.73 15.26
N ARG A 178 -4.03 -26.13 14.54
CA ARG A 178 -2.64 -25.81 14.86
C ARG A 178 -2.40 -24.31 14.88
N LEU A 179 -2.82 -23.58 13.84
CA LEU A 179 -2.64 -22.13 13.73
C LEU A 179 -3.44 -21.35 14.76
N LYS A 180 -4.67 -21.81 15.06
CA LYS A 180 -5.50 -21.25 16.12
C LYS A 180 -4.87 -21.34 17.51
N ALA A 181 -4.09 -22.38 17.74
CA ALA A 181 -3.36 -22.58 19.00
C ALA A 181 -2.07 -21.76 19.10
N LEU A 182 -1.60 -21.16 18.00
CA LEU A 182 -0.38 -20.33 18.02
C LEU A 182 -0.58 -19.09 18.87
N LYS A 183 0.42 -18.82 19.70
CA LYS A 183 0.56 -17.54 20.38
C LYS A 183 1.47 -16.65 19.57
N LEU A 184 1.02 -15.48 19.24
CA LEU A 184 1.86 -14.50 18.58
C LEU A 184 3.04 -14.15 19.51
N PRO A 185 4.27 -14.09 18.99
CA PRO A 185 5.40 -13.59 19.77
C PRO A 185 5.14 -12.14 20.18
N PRO A 186 5.78 -11.66 21.25
CA PRO A 186 5.78 -10.24 21.56
C PRO A 186 6.22 -9.45 20.32
N GLN A 187 5.53 -8.34 20.04
CA GLN A 187 5.95 -7.47 18.96
C GLN A 187 7.36 -6.94 19.23
N PRO A 188 8.27 -7.04 18.26
CA PRO A 188 9.59 -6.46 18.42
C PRO A 188 9.47 -4.94 18.58
N ARG A 189 10.34 -4.35 19.37
CA ARG A 189 10.44 -2.90 19.53
C ARG A 189 11.36 -2.37 18.44
N TRP A 190 10.91 -1.39 17.69
CA TRP A 190 11.73 -0.68 16.72
C TRP A 190 11.53 0.81 16.86
N ILE A 191 12.51 1.54 16.39
CA ILE A 191 12.43 2.99 16.20
C ILE A 191 12.58 3.28 14.72
N ILE A 192 11.68 4.08 14.19
CA ILE A 192 11.80 4.63 12.84
C ILE A 192 12.59 5.93 12.95
N LYS A 193 13.74 5.97 12.29
CA LYS A 193 14.63 7.12 12.27
C LYS A 193 14.64 7.74 10.89
N SER A 194 14.16 8.96 10.78
CA SER A 194 14.15 9.73 9.54
C SER A 194 15.16 10.86 9.62
N ARG A 195 15.95 11.00 8.56
CA ARG A 195 16.95 12.07 8.43
C ARG A 195 16.56 12.96 7.28
N TYR A 196 16.46 14.24 7.54
CA TYR A 196 16.20 15.28 6.57
C TYR A 196 17.49 15.83 5.97
N SER A 197 17.42 16.40 4.76
CA SER A 197 18.58 16.97 4.07
C SER A 197 19.25 18.12 4.81
N ASN A 198 18.52 18.82 5.67
CA ASN A 198 19.04 19.89 6.53
C ASN A 198 19.72 19.37 7.81
N GLY A 199 19.85 18.06 7.98
CA GLY A 199 20.46 17.44 9.15
C GLY A 199 19.51 17.17 10.32
N THR A 200 18.27 17.63 10.28
CA THR A 200 17.27 17.28 11.28
C THR A 200 17.04 15.76 11.30
N ARG A 201 16.91 15.19 12.48
CA ARG A 201 16.55 13.79 12.69
C ARG A 201 15.23 13.71 13.44
N MET A 202 14.38 12.79 12.99
CA MET A 202 13.11 12.50 13.64
C MET A 202 13.07 11.03 14.02
N TYR A 203 12.66 10.76 15.25
CA TYR A 203 12.48 9.41 15.76
C TYR A 203 11.02 9.20 16.13
N CYS A 204 10.46 8.09 15.67
CA CYS A 204 9.11 7.65 16.01
C CYS A 204 9.16 6.19 16.47
N PRO A 205 8.37 5.78 17.47
CA PRO A 205 8.24 4.37 17.78
C PRO A 205 7.45 3.69 16.66
N TYR A 206 7.77 2.43 16.41
CA TYR A 206 6.88 1.61 15.59
C TYR A 206 5.66 1.22 16.44
N GLU A 207 4.49 1.59 15.96
CA GLU A 207 3.21 1.26 16.58
C GLU A 207 2.38 0.41 15.60
N PRO A 208 2.19 -0.90 15.87
CA PRO A 208 1.37 -1.76 15.01
C PRO A 208 -0.02 -1.17 14.79
N GLY A 209 -0.45 -1.11 13.54
CA GLY A 209 -1.76 -0.57 13.17
C GLY A 209 -1.84 0.97 13.10
N VAL A 210 -0.86 1.70 13.63
CA VAL A 210 -0.79 3.18 13.58
C VAL A 210 0.26 3.63 12.57
N THR A 211 1.48 3.10 12.69
CA THR A 211 2.59 3.38 11.77
C THR A 211 2.64 2.41 10.59
N GLY A 212 1.52 1.83 10.23
CA GLY A 212 1.44 0.82 9.19
C GLY A 212 2.31 1.15 7.98
N HIS A 213 2.99 0.16 7.42
CA HIS A 213 3.87 0.23 6.27
C HIS A 213 5.25 0.85 6.48
N PHE A 214 5.75 0.96 7.70
CA PHE A 214 7.13 1.39 7.96
C PHE A 214 7.51 2.78 7.41
N LEU A 215 6.53 3.62 7.13
CA LEU A 215 6.76 4.97 6.64
C LEU A 215 6.42 5.99 7.71
N VAL A 216 7.28 6.99 7.85
CA VAL A 216 6.91 8.20 8.57
C VAL A 216 5.85 8.90 7.75
N ARG A 217 4.60 8.83 8.19
CA ARG A 217 3.50 9.54 7.54
C ARG A 217 3.42 10.96 8.03
N PRO A 218 3.03 11.89 7.17
CA PRO A 218 2.67 13.23 7.61
C PRO A 218 1.58 13.13 8.68
N ASP A 219 1.85 13.71 9.83
CA ASP A 219 0.84 13.88 10.87
C ASP A 219 0.65 15.36 11.12
N TRP A 220 -0.39 15.93 10.54
CA TRP A 220 -0.71 17.34 10.62
C TRP A 220 -0.97 17.82 12.06
N LYS A 221 -1.49 16.93 12.92
CA LYS A 221 -1.75 17.25 14.32
C LYS A 221 -0.46 17.40 15.11
N ARG A 222 0.59 16.66 14.71
CA ARG A 222 1.92 16.71 15.31
C ARG A 222 2.86 17.67 14.58
N GLY A 223 2.40 18.33 13.52
CA GLY A 223 3.21 19.22 12.71
C GLY A 223 4.28 18.50 11.89
N LEU A 224 4.11 17.21 11.63
CA LEU A 224 5.01 16.43 10.81
C LEU A 224 4.73 16.71 9.34
N MET A 225 5.64 17.40 8.70
CA MET A 225 5.52 17.72 7.29
C MET A 225 5.92 16.52 6.43
N PRO A 226 5.25 16.30 5.29
CA PRO A 226 5.73 15.34 4.30
C PRO A 226 7.11 15.78 3.80
N PHE A 227 7.88 14.82 3.32
CA PHE A 227 9.10 15.16 2.60
C PHE A 227 8.76 15.95 1.33
N SER A 228 9.63 16.86 0.95
CA SER A 228 9.56 17.53 -0.35
C SER A 228 10.64 16.98 -1.29
N TYR A 229 10.43 17.13 -2.59
CA TYR A 229 11.43 16.75 -3.58
C TYR A 229 12.78 17.46 -3.34
N ASN A 230 12.75 18.72 -2.88
CA ASN A 230 13.93 19.52 -2.60
C ASN A 230 14.54 19.24 -1.21
N ALA A 231 13.87 18.48 -0.38
CA ALA A 231 14.31 18.10 0.96
C ALA A 231 14.04 16.60 1.19
N PRO A 232 14.73 15.72 0.47
CA PRO A 232 14.52 14.28 0.60
C PRO A 232 14.83 13.83 2.01
N ILE A 233 14.07 12.84 2.48
CA ILE A 233 14.35 12.15 3.73
C ILE A 233 14.85 10.75 3.45
N THR A 234 15.73 10.26 4.31
CA THR A 234 16.09 8.85 4.39
C THR A 234 15.49 8.25 5.64
N THR A 235 14.95 7.05 5.54
CA THR A 235 14.37 6.34 6.68
C THR A 235 15.19 5.10 6.97
N GLU A 236 15.57 4.95 8.23
CA GLU A 236 16.29 3.80 8.77
C GLU A 236 15.45 3.17 9.86
N TYR A 237 15.59 1.85 10.01
CA TYR A 237 14.96 1.11 11.10
C TYR A 237 16.04 0.79 12.13
N TRP A 238 15.73 1.10 13.39
CA TRP A 238 16.60 0.80 14.50
C TRP A 238 15.94 -0.28 15.34
N ASP A 239 16.44 -1.49 15.19
CA ASP A 239 15.99 -2.65 15.95
C ASP A 239 16.47 -2.57 17.39
N ASP A 240 15.73 -3.19 18.31
CA ASP A 240 16.16 -3.33 19.69
C ASP A 240 17.38 -4.28 19.77
N ASP A 241 18.54 -3.69 19.83
CA ASP A 241 19.83 -4.39 19.96
C ASP A 241 20.21 -4.72 21.42
N GLY A 242 19.35 -4.37 22.37
CA GLY A 242 19.61 -4.50 23.81
C GLY A 242 20.55 -3.42 24.35
N GLY A 243 20.96 -2.45 23.55
CA GLY A 243 21.86 -1.37 23.93
C GLY A 243 21.18 -0.27 24.76
N SER A 244 21.96 0.44 25.56
CA SER A 244 21.45 1.55 26.38
C SER A 244 20.92 2.71 25.54
N GLU A 245 21.56 2.99 24.41
CA GLU A 245 21.12 4.08 23.50
C GLU A 245 19.71 3.82 22.95
N PHE A 246 19.44 2.58 22.52
CA PHE A 246 18.11 2.19 22.07
C PHE A 246 17.11 2.33 23.22
N ALA A 247 17.43 1.78 24.40
CA ALA A 247 16.52 1.79 25.55
C ALA A 247 16.19 3.22 26.01
N GLU A 248 17.17 4.12 26.06
CA GLU A 248 16.97 5.52 26.43
C GLU A 248 16.10 6.27 25.41
N MET A 249 16.37 6.10 24.11
CA MET A 249 15.58 6.71 23.07
C MET A 249 14.15 6.15 23.05
N TYR A 250 13.99 4.84 23.20
CA TYR A 250 12.67 4.22 23.23
C TYR A 250 11.84 4.71 24.42
N ALA A 251 12.44 4.76 25.62
CA ALA A 251 11.79 5.32 26.81
C ALA A 251 11.43 6.82 26.65
N ARG A 252 12.24 7.56 25.91
CA ARG A 252 11.94 8.95 25.56
C ARG A 252 10.75 9.04 24.62
N LEU A 253 10.69 8.17 23.61
CA LEU A 253 9.58 8.10 22.65
C LEU A 253 8.26 7.68 23.30
N GLU A 254 8.30 6.78 24.29
CA GLU A 254 7.09 6.42 25.06
C GLU A 254 6.50 7.63 25.82
N ARG A 255 7.35 8.56 26.26
CA ARG A 255 6.90 9.77 26.95
C ARG A 255 6.46 10.90 26.00
N GLU A 256 7.22 11.09 24.92
CA GLU A 256 7.09 12.25 24.02
C GLU A 256 6.30 11.93 22.75
N GLY A 257 6.14 10.63 22.43
CA GLY A 257 5.51 10.14 21.19
C GLY A 257 6.40 10.28 19.96
N MET A 258 7.19 11.33 19.87
CA MET A 258 8.14 11.63 18.81
C MET A 258 9.26 12.52 19.36
N VAL A 259 10.46 12.31 18.85
CA VAL A 259 11.62 13.12 19.16
C VAL A 259 12.19 13.76 17.91
N LEU A 260 12.41 15.06 17.96
CA LEU A 260 13.12 15.82 16.92
C LEU A 260 14.47 16.27 17.46
N GLU A 261 15.53 15.97 16.73
CA GLU A 261 16.87 16.49 16.94
C GLU A 261 17.22 17.45 15.82
N MET A 262 17.39 18.71 16.15
CA MET A 262 17.84 19.72 15.20
C MET A 262 19.36 19.66 15.07
N PRO A 263 19.92 19.90 13.86
CA PRO A 263 21.35 20.05 13.73
C PRO A 263 21.85 21.21 14.58
N GLU A 264 23.02 21.08 15.16
CA GLU A 264 23.67 22.19 15.84
C GLU A 264 23.84 23.35 14.85
N VAL A 265 23.20 24.47 15.14
CA VAL A 265 23.41 25.70 14.38
C VAL A 265 24.82 26.17 14.68
N ALA A 266 25.74 26.05 13.72
CA ALA A 266 27.06 26.63 13.88
C ALA A 266 26.88 28.11 14.21
N SER A 267 27.35 28.54 15.38
CA SER A 267 27.33 29.95 15.75
C SER A 267 28.00 30.75 14.64
N PRO A 268 27.39 31.82 14.13
CA PRO A 268 28.05 32.67 13.13
C PRO A 268 29.35 33.19 13.75
N ARG A 269 30.46 32.92 13.05
CA ARG A 269 31.78 33.49 13.40
C ARG A 269 31.80 34.98 13.06
#